data_874e981242b9ef10e1d4267ab7f34625
#
_entry.id   874e981242b9ef10e1d4267ab7f34625
#
_cell.length_a   1.000
_cell.length_b   1.000
_cell.length_c   1.000
_cell.angle_alpha   90.00
_cell.angle_beta   90.00
_cell.angle_gamma   90.00
#
_symmetry.space_group_name_H-M   'P 1'
#
loop_
_entity.id
_entity.type
_entity.pdbx_description
1 polymer ?
#
loop_
_entity_poly.entity_id
_entity_poly.type
_entity_poly.pdbx_seq_one_letter_code
_entity_poly.pdbx_strand_id
1 'polypeptide(L)'
;MRGRSGHFGPSPSGQSGHNGRLLTEPAPVAARPPVQRVVEVVAARPVGAYVELTLAAPDVAERAEPGQFVAFAVGGPTSAMLLRRSIAIAGAANGAVTVVVAPHGPGSTWLAGLRPGDAVDVVGPLGRPFPLPAPGTPALLVGGGYGAAALVGLAARLRERGSRVVPVVGAASADRLCSVDDLGVLAGIVWITTDDGSEGRQGLVTVAVEEQLPDAGVVYACGPMPMLRAVADLATAAGVPSYVAVEEAMACGIGVCMTCVLPVVGSDGRTRFARSCTEGPVFGGDRVRFADVGRLRPDVVGADAMGVVAP
;
A
#
# COMPACT_ATOMS: atom_id res chain seq x y z
N MET A 1 33.45 39.09 61.52
CA MET A 1 32.79 39.67 60.34
C MET A 1 32.33 38.57 59.44
N ARG A 2 31.09 38.60 59.01
CA ARG A 2 30.30 37.45 58.57
C ARG A 2 30.56 37.09 57.09
N GLY A 3 31.00 35.84 56.82
CA GLY A 3 31.08 35.27 55.50
C GLY A 3 29.73 34.76 55.02
N ARG A 4 29.33 35.12 53.79
CA ARG A 4 28.12 34.63 53.13
C ARG A 4 28.47 33.39 52.31
N SER A 5 27.84 32.27 52.64
CA SER A 5 27.84 31.02 51.88
C SER A 5 26.89 31.14 50.71
N GLY A 6 27.38 31.05 49.46
CA GLY A 6 26.58 30.94 48.26
C GLY A 6 26.18 29.50 48.01
N HIS A 7 24.88 29.23 48.01
CA HIS A 7 24.31 27.96 47.56
C HIS A 7 24.24 27.93 46.02
N PHE A 8 24.93 27.00 45.40
CA PHE A 8 24.69 26.61 44.02
C PHE A 8 23.54 25.61 43.98
N GLY A 9 22.39 26.01 43.44
CA GLY A 9 21.31 25.12 43.12
C GLY A 9 21.60 24.36 41.82
N PRO A 10 21.08 23.13 41.64
CA PRO A 10 21.30 22.35 40.42
C PRO A 10 20.49 22.94 39.24
N SER A 11 21.17 23.07 38.10
CA SER A 11 20.57 23.42 36.82
C SER A 11 19.47 22.45 36.39
N PRO A 12 18.36 22.90 35.81
CA PRO A 12 17.35 22.01 35.31
C PRO A 12 17.87 21.32 34.04
N SER A 13 17.97 19.98 34.09
CA SER A 13 18.20 19.12 32.96
C SER A 13 17.09 19.32 31.92
N GLY A 14 17.45 19.84 30.74
CA GLY A 14 16.56 19.98 29.61
C GLY A 14 16.05 18.61 29.19
N GLN A 15 14.79 18.33 29.50
CA GLN A 15 14.03 17.27 28.85
C GLN A 15 13.72 17.74 27.43
N SER A 16 14.44 17.23 26.46
CA SER A 16 14.05 17.28 25.04
C SER A 16 12.78 16.44 24.87
N GLY A 17 11.63 17.09 25.04
CA GLY A 17 10.34 16.52 24.72
C GLY A 17 10.27 16.26 23.22
N HIS A 18 10.52 15.04 22.80
CA HIS A 18 10.06 14.53 21.51
C HIS A 18 8.54 14.50 21.60
N ASN A 19 7.89 15.58 21.20
CA ASN A 19 6.46 15.59 20.89
C ASN A 19 6.25 14.72 19.63
N GLY A 20 6.19 13.40 19.82
CA GLY A 20 5.60 12.49 18.86
C GLY A 20 4.12 12.88 18.69
N ARG A 21 3.83 13.80 17.78
CA ARG A 21 2.47 14.00 17.29
C ARG A 21 2.07 12.69 16.64
N LEU A 22 1.36 11.83 17.38
CA LEU A 22 0.56 10.76 16.81
C LEU A 22 -0.29 11.42 15.72
N LEU A 23 -0.01 11.08 14.46
CA LEU A 23 -0.88 11.47 13.36
C LEU A 23 -2.24 10.89 13.71
N THR A 24 -3.20 11.76 14.04
CA THR A 24 -4.59 11.36 14.23
C THR A 24 -5.01 10.65 12.96
N GLU A 25 -5.56 9.44 13.10
CA GLU A 25 -6.21 8.78 11.95
C GLU A 25 -7.12 9.83 11.29
N PRO A 26 -7.00 10.04 9.96
CA PRO A 26 -7.91 10.96 9.30
C PRO A 26 -9.32 10.47 9.61
N ALA A 27 -10.19 11.41 10.01
CA ALA A 27 -11.61 11.12 10.21
C ALA A 27 -12.11 10.35 8.97
N PRO A 28 -12.92 9.30 9.13
CA PRO A 28 -13.43 8.56 7.98
C PRO A 28 -14.14 9.55 7.07
N VAL A 29 -13.50 9.90 5.97
CA VAL A 29 -14.20 10.54 4.85
C VAL A 29 -15.34 9.60 4.55
N ALA A 30 -16.58 10.10 4.55
CA ALA A 30 -17.75 9.29 4.20
C ALA A 30 -17.49 8.71 2.81
N ALA A 31 -16.96 7.51 2.77
CA ALA A 31 -16.56 6.87 1.53
C ALA A 31 -17.83 6.71 0.69
N ARG A 32 -17.84 7.31 -0.50
CA ARG A 32 -18.92 7.06 -1.45
C ARG A 32 -19.02 5.55 -1.66
N PRO A 33 -20.22 4.95 -1.64
CA PRO A 33 -20.35 3.51 -1.78
C PRO A 33 -19.73 3.04 -3.10
N PRO A 34 -19.12 1.84 -3.14
CA PRO A 34 -18.61 1.27 -4.37
C PRO A 34 -19.74 1.07 -5.37
N VAL A 35 -19.41 1.10 -6.65
CA VAL A 35 -20.35 0.83 -7.75
C VAL A 35 -19.98 -0.47 -8.45
N GLN A 36 -20.99 -1.19 -8.94
CA GLN A 36 -20.80 -2.30 -9.86
C GLN A 36 -21.15 -1.85 -11.28
N ARG A 37 -20.24 -2.11 -12.24
CA ARG A 37 -20.41 -1.74 -13.65
C ARG A 37 -19.82 -2.82 -14.55
N VAL A 38 -20.43 -3.01 -15.69
CA VAL A 38 -19.78 -3.64 -16.83
C VAL A 38 -19.11 -2.52 -17.61
N VAL A 39 -17.80 -2.60 -17.76
CA VAL A 39 -16.97 -1.55 -18.38
C VAL A 39 -16.18 -2.13 -19.54
N GLU A 40 -15.86 -1.28 -20.52
CA GLU A 40 -15.05 -1.66 -21.67
C GLU A 40 -13.55 -1.51 -21.36
N VAL A 41 -12.77 -2.47 -21.82
CA VAL A 41 -11.30 -2.34 -21.91
C VAL A 41 -10.98 -1.45 -23.10
N VAL A 42 -10.42 -0.27 -22.86
CA VAL A 42 -10.08 0.68 -23.95
C VAL A 42 -8.63 0.56 -24.39
N ALA A 43 -7.76 0.00 -23.54
CA ALA A 43 -6.39 -0.33 -23.87
C ALA A 43 -5.90 -1.54 -23.08
N ALA A 44 -5.01 -2.33 -23.70
CA ALA A 44 -4.28 -3.42 -23.07
C ALA A 44 -2.83 -3.36 -23.58
N ARG A 45 -1.87 -3.17 -22.67
CA ARG A 45 -0.46 -2.96 -23.00
C ARG A 45 0.42 -3.94 -22.20
N PRO A 46 1.31 -4.70 -22.82
CA PRO A 46 2.30 -5.48 -22.08
C PRO A 46 3.30 -4.52 -21.40
N VAL A 47 3.65 -4.82 -20.15
CA VAL A 47 4.63 -4.10 -19.33
C VAL A 47 5.51 -5.13 -18.64
N GLY A 48 6.64 -5.49 -19.26
CA GLY A 48 7.49 -6.58 -18.80
C GLY A 48 6.70 -7.89 -18.67
N ALA A 49 6.75 -8.50 -17.49
CA ALA A 49 6.01 -9.73 -17.17
C ALA A 49 4.50 -9.50 -16.88
N TYR A 50 3.98 -8.29 -17.04
CA TYR A 50 2.63 -7.88 -16.65
C TYR A 50 1.82 -7.36 -17.83
N VAL A 51 0.53 -7.14 -17.60
CA VAL A 51 -0.35 -6.46 -18.56
C VAL A 51 -1.03 -5.28 -17.86
N GLU A 52 -0.88 -4.10 -18.42
CA GLU A 52 -1.63 -2.92 -18.04
C GLU A 52 -2.95 -2.88 -18.81
N LEU A 53 -4.05 -2.74 -18.08
CA LEU A 53 -5.38 -2.57 -18.65
C LEU A 53 -5.92 -1.18 -18.30
N THR A 54 -6.46 -0.49 -19.30
CA THR A 54 -7.20 0.76 -19.11
C THR A 54 -8.67 0.49 -19.38
N LEU A 55 -9.53 0.90 -18.46
CA LEU A 55 -10.97 0.64 -18.45
C LEU A 55 -11.75 1.95 -18.59
N ALA A 56 -12.76 2.01 -19.44
CA ALA A 56 -13.72 3.12 -19.46
C ALA A 56 -14.69 2.99 -18.28
N ALA A 57 -14.31 3.57 -17.15
CA ALA A 57 -15.03 3.41 -15.88
C ALA A 57 -15.21 4.77 -15.15
N PRO A 58 -15.96 5.73 -15.73
CA PRO A 58 -16.08 7.09 -15.19
C PRO A 58 -16.60 7.12 -13.76
N ASP A 59 -17.61 6.31 -13.43
CA ASP A 59 -18.19 6.24 -12.08
C ASP A 59 -17.20 5.74 -11.03
N VAL A 60 -16.24 4.87 -11.41
CA VAL A 60 -15.18 4.39 -10.54
C VAL A 60 -14.05 5.41 -10.46
N ALA A 61 -13.63 5.96 -11.62
CA ALA A 61 -12.53 6.91 -11.71
C ALA A 61 -12.77 8.20 -10.90
N GLU A 62 -14.00 8.72 -10.92
CA GLU A 62 -14.41 9.92 -10.15
C GLU A 62 -14.26 9.74 -8.63
N ARG A 63 -14.34 8.49 -8.15
CA ARG A 63 -14.37 8.14 -6.73
C ARG A 63 -13.07 7.53 -6.23
N ALA A 64 -12.21 7.09 -7.15
CA ALA A 64 -10.99 6.38 -6.83
C ALA A 64 -9.93 7.29 -6.19
N GLU A 65 -9.32 6.78 -5.14
CA GLU A 65 -8.19 7.41 -4.47
C GLU A 65 -6.99 6.44 -4.45
N PRO A 66 -5.74 6.94 -4.44
CA PRO A 66 -4.56 6.10 -4.42
C PRO A 66 -4.54 5.11 -3.25
N GLY A 67 -4.21 3.85 -3.53
CA GLY A 67 -4.20 2.75 -2.54
C GLY A 67 -5.48 1.92 -2.54
N GLN A 68 -6.52 2.35 -3.24
CA GLN A 68 -7.75 1.56 -3.44
C GLN A 68 -7.59 0.54 -4.58
N PHE A 69 -8.56 -0.38 -4.69
CA PHE A 69 -8.56 -1.46 -5.68
C PHE A 69 -9.94 -1.61 -6.34
N VAL A 70 -9.99 -2.37 -7.41
CA VAL A 70 -11.22 -2.85 -8.07
C VAL A 70 -11.26 -4.38 -8.06
N ALA A 71 -12.46 -4.96 -7.97
CA ALA A 71 -12.69 -6.39 -7.97
C ALA A 71 -13.38 -6.83 -9.29
N PHE A 72 -12.66 -7.62 -10.09
CA PHE A 72 -13.10 -8.08 -11.41
C PHE A 72 -13.82 -9.43 -11.33
N ALA A 73 -14.97 -9.57 -11.98
CA ALA A 73 -15.49 -10.87 -12.35
C ALA A 73 -14.64 -11.44 -13.48
N VAL A 74 -14.30 -12.72 -13.41
CA VAL A 74 -13.34 -13.37 -14.32
C VAL A 74 -13.92 -14.61 -14.98
N GLY A 75 -13.44 -14.93 -16.19
CA GLY A 75 -13.79 -16.14 -16.92
C GLY A 75 -15.09 -16.06 -17.74
N GLY A 76 -15.77 -14.93 -17.73
CA GLY A 76 -17.01 -14.72 -18.49
C GLY A 76 -18.26 -15.38 -17.89
N PRO A 77 -19.44 -15.28 -18.57
CA PRO A 77 -20.74 -15.64 -18.00
C PRO A 77 -20.92 -17.13 -17.67
N THR A 78 -20.17 -18.01 -18.32
CA THR A 78 -20.25 -19.47 -18.13
C THR A 78 -19.12 -20.03 -17.29
N SER A 79 -18.32 -19.18 -16.67
CA SER A 79 -17.14 -19.57 -15.91
C SER A 79 -17.50 -20.22 -14.57
N ALA A 80 -16.74 -21.25 -14.20
CA ALA A 80 -16.73 -21.79 -12.85
C ALA A 80 -15.86 -20.97 -11.86
N MET A 81 -15.23 -19.87 -12.30
CA MET A 81 -14.44 -18.99 -11.47
C MET A 81 -15.35 -18.02 -10.69
N LEU A 82 -15.82 -18.47 -9.52
CA LEU A 82 -16.82 -17.74 -8.72
C LEU A 82 -16.26 -16.48 -8.03
N LEU A 83 -14.96 -16.49 -7.68
CA LEU A 83 -14.37 -15.39 -6.91
C LEU A 83 -13.83 -14.30 -7.85
N ARG A 84 -14.11 -13.05 -7.50
CA ARG A 84 -13.52 -11.89 -8.18
C ARG A 84 -12.02 -11.80 -7.94
N ARG A 85 -11.31 -11.07 -8.80
CA ARG A 85 -9.89 -10.74 -8.62
C ARG A 85 -9.75 -9.27 -8.24
N SER A 86 -9.21 -9.04 -7.05
CA SER A 86 -8.94 -7.70 -6.54
C SER A 86 -7.60 -7.24 -7.09
N ILE A 87 -7.61 -6.12 -7.83
CA ILE A 87 -6.42 -5.54 -8.45
C ILE A 87 -6.33 -4.07 -8.03
N ALA A 88 -5.16 -3.63 -7.55
CA ALA A 88 -4.93 -2.26 -7.15
C ALA A 88 -5.12 -1.29 -8.33
N ILE A 89 -5.68 -0.12 -8.04
CA ILE A 89 -5.79 0.97 -9.01
C ILE A 89 -4.41 1.64 -9.14
N ALA A 90 -3.84 1.59 -10.34
CA ALA A 90 -2.60 2.28 -10.70
C ALA A 90 -2.85 3.76 -11.00
N GLY A 91 -3.96 4.05 -11.69
CA GLY A 91 -4.35 5.41 -12.04
C GLY A 91 -5.85 5.53 -12.25
N ALA A 92 -6.37 6.75 -12.03
CA ALA A 92 -7.76 7.10 -12.27
C ALA A 92 -7.84 8.55 -12.76
N ALA A 93 -8.11 8.74 -14.03
CA ALA A 93 -8.18 10.05 -14.66
C ALA A 93 -9.06 10.02 -15.92
N ASN A 94 -9.65 11.15 -16.27
CA ASN A 94 -10.40 11.35 -17.53
C ASN A 94 -11.49 10.28 -17.78
N GLY A 95 -12.15 9.80 -16.71
CA GLY A 95 -13.16 8.76 -16.81
C GLY A 95 -12.62 7.34 -17.02
N ALA A 96 -11.31 7.14 -16.95
CA ALA A 96 -10.68 5.85 -17.08
C ALA A 96 -9.99 5.40 -15.77
N VAL A 97 -9.94 4.09 -15.56
CA VAL A 97 -9.21 3.43 -14.49
C VAL A 97 -8.14 2.55 -15.12
N THR A 98 -6.90 2.67 -14.65
CA THR A 98 -5.78 1.83 -15.07
C THR A 98 -5.39 0.87 -13.95
N VAL A 99 -5.16 -0.39 -14.31
CA VAL A 99 -4.69 -1.45 -13.41
C VAL A 99 -3.55 -2.22 -14.06
N VAL A 100 -2.65 -2.79 -13.24
CA VAL A 100 -1.60 -3.71 -13.73
C VAL A 100 -1.89 -5.10 -13.22
N VAL A 101 -1.95 -6.06 -14.14
CA VAL A 101 -2.31 -7.45 -13.88
C VAL A 101 -1.08 -8.34 -14.03
N ALA A 102 -0.73 -9.06 -12.96
CA ALA A 102 0.25 -10.13 -12.99
C ALA A 102 -0.44 -11.48 -13.21
N PRO A 103 -0.13 -12.21 -14.29
CA PRO A 103 -0.76 -13.50 -14.57
C PRO A 103 -0.15 -14.60 -13.69
N HIS A 104 -0.77 -14.92 -12.56
CA HIS A 104 -0.31 -15.97 -11.64
C HIS A 104 -1.19 -17.24 -11.65
N GLY A 105 -2.47 -17.08 -11.94
CA GLY A 105 -3.43 -18.18 -11.91
C GLY A 105 -4.54 -17.96 -12.93
N PRO A 106 -5.50 -18.90 -13.07
CA PRO A 106 -6.50 -18.86 -14.15
C PRO A 106 -7.22 -17.52 -14.27
N GLY A 107 -7.64 -16.92 -13.15
CA GLY A 107 -8.39 -15.65 -13.18
C GLY A 107 -7.55 -14.45 -13.59
N SER A 108 -6.32 -14.30 -13.06
CA SER A 108 -5.42 -13.21 -13.48
C SER A 108 -4.88 -13.39 -14.89
N THR A 109 -4.69 -14.64 -15.32
CA THR A 109 -4.32 -14.95 -16.72
C THR A 109 -5.46 -14.61 -17.69
N TRP A 110 -6.72 -14.89 -17.30
CA TRP A 110 -7.89 -14.46 -18.09
C TRP A 110 -7.97 -12.95 -18.20
N LEU A 111 -7.78 -12.20 -17.09
CA LEU A 111 -7.74 -10.74 -17.10
C LEU A 111 -6.62 -10.19 -17.99
N ALA A 112 -5.42 -10.76 -17.89
CA ALA A 112 -4.27 -10.36 -18.71
C ALA A 112 -4.47 -10.66 -20.21
N GLY A 113 -5.43 -11.54 -20.54
CA GLY A 113 -5.81 -11.86 -21.93
C GLY A 113 -6.86 -10.93 -22.52
N LEU A 114 -7.44 -10.02 -21.76
CA LEU A 114 -8.45 -9.06 -22.26
C LEU A 114 -7.83 -8.10 -23.28
N ARG A 115 -8.64 -7.68 -24.24
CA ARG A 115 -8.26 -6.83 -25.36
C ARG A 115 -9.17 -5.59 -25.43
N PRO A 116 -8.75 -4.52 -26.10
CA PRO A 116 -9.60 -3.39 -26.39
C PRO A 116 -10.90 -3.84 -27.05
N GLY A 117 -12.04 -3.34 -26.53
CA GLY A 117 -13.40 -3.73 -26.92
C GLY A 117 -14.01 -4.84 -26.06
N ASP A 118 -13.24 -5.58 -25.27
CA ASP A 118 -13.78 -6.55 -24.34
C ASP A 118 -14.52 -5.85 -23.17
N ALA A 119 -15.60 -6.48 -22.71
CA ALA A 119 -16.38 -6.02 -21.56
C ALA A 119 -16.07 -6.85 -20.31
N VAL A 120 -15.91 -6.18 -19.17
CA VAL A 120 -15.66 -6.84 -17.90
C VAL A 120 -16.49 -6.22 -16.78
N ASP A 121 -17.06 -7.06 -15.91
CA ASP A 121 -17.80 -6.62 -14.74
C ASP A 121 -16.82 -6.30 -13.58
N VAL A 122 -16.88 -5.07 -13.07
CA VAL A 122 -16.04 -4.57 -11.98
C VAL A 122 -16.89 -4.03 -10.84
N VAL A 123 -16.36 -4.19 -9.62
CA VAL A 123 -16.88 -3.51 -8.42
C VAL A 123 -15.77 -2.64 -7.87
N GLY A 124 -16.06 -1.36 -7.65
CA GLY A 124 -15.08 -0.43 -7.10
C GLY A 124 -15.55 1.02 -7.01
N PRO A 125 -14.69 1.92 -6.52
CA PRO A 125 -13.43 1.60 -5.81
C PRO A 125 -13.70 0.94 -4.46
N LEU A 126 -12.78 0.09 -4.02
CA LEU A 126 -12.85 -0.66 -2.78
C LEU A 126 -11.63 -0.36 -1.91
N GLY A 127 -11.77 -0.59 -0.60
CA GLY A 127 -10.69 -0.41 0.35
C GLY A 127 -10.45 1.04 0.77
N ARG A 128 -9.50 1.23 1.68
CA ARG A 128 -9.09 2.54 2.20
C ARG A 128 -7.88 3.07 1.42
N PRO A 129 -7.87 4.36 1.07
CA PRO A 129 -6.76 4.99 0.37
C PRO A 129 -5.55 5.21 1.28
N PHE A 130 -4.41 5.55 0.70
CA PHE A 130 -3.27 6.08 1.43
C PHE A 130 -3.62 7.43 2.08
N PRO A 131 -3.35 7.61 3.38
CA PRO A 131 -3.48 8.91 4.02
C PRO A 131 -2.42 9.86 3.46
N LEU A 132 -2.83 11.09 3.13
CA LEU A 132 -1.91 12.10 2.63
C LEU A 132 -1.27 12.87 3.79
N PRO A 133 0.03 13.17 3.74
CA PRO A 133 0.73 13.93 4.76
C PRO A 133 0.41 15.43 4.64
N ALA A 134 0.96 16.25 5.53
CA ALA A 134 0.94 17.68 5.35
C ALA A 134 1.59 18.08 4.01
N PRO A 135 1.09 19.13 3.32
CA PRO A 135 1.68 19.61 2.08
C PRO A 135 3.19 19.86 2.23
N GLY A 136 3.96 19.51 1.20
CA GLY A 136 5.41 19.70 1.19
C GLY A 136 6.21 18.62 1.94
N THR A 137 5.57 17.67 2.64
CA THR A 137 6.28 16.58 3.33
C THR A 137 7.00 15.68 2.33
N PRO A 138 8.33 15.46 2.45
CA PRO A 138 9.05 14.54 1.59
C PRO A 138 8.55 13.11 1.74
N ALA A 139 8.27 12.43 0.64
CA ALA A 139 7.69 11.10 0.63
C ALA A 139 8.59 10.10 -0.09
N LEU A 140 8.94 9.01 0.59
CA LEU A 140 9.60 7.84 0.02
C LEU A 140 8.55 6.82 -0.41
N LEU A 141 8.53 6.49 -1.70
CA LEU A 141 7.61 5.51 -2.28
C LEU A 141 8.35 4.23 -2.62
N VAL A 142 7.98 3.12 -2.01
CA VAL A 142 8.69 1.84 -2.15
C VAL A 142 7.79 0.82 -2.85
N GLY A 143 8.10 0.51 -4.10
CA GLY A 143 7.34 -0.43 -4.92
C GLY A 143 8.05 -1.75 -5.11
N GLY A 144 7.36 -2.88 -4.93
CA GLY A 144 7.86 -4.23 -5.21
C GLY A 144 7.14 -4.84 -6.42
N GLY A 145 7.87 -5.06 -7.53
CA GLY A 145 7.29 -5.58 -8.76
C GLY A 145 6.08 -4.76 -9.22
N TYR A 146 4.97 -5.43 -9.56
CA TYR A 146 3.72 -4.76 -9.97
C TYR A 146 3.08 -3.91 -8.86
N GLY A 147 3.46 -4.07 -7.59
CA GLY A 147 3.01 -3.19 -6.51
C GLY A 147 3.41 -1.73 -6.69
N ALA A 148 4.47 -1.45 -7.47
CA ALA A 148 4.87 -0.08 -7.80
C ALA A 148 3.76 0.69 -8.55
N ALA A 149 2.92 0.01 -9.32
CA ALA A 149 1.82 0.62 -10.05
C ALA A 149 0.81 1.34 -9.13
N ALA A 150 0.51 0.78 -7.96
CA ALA A 150 -0.40 1.38 -6.98
C ALA A 150 0.12 2.72 -6.40
N LEU A 151 1.41 3.01 -6.57
CA LEU A 151 2.05 4.22 -6.06
C LEU A 151 2.06 5.37 -7.09
N VAL A 152 1.77 5.12 -8.36
CA VAL A 152 1.80 6.15 -9.42
C VAL A 152 0.77 7.25 -9.14
N GLY A 153 -0.48 6.87 -8.87
CA GLY A 153 -1.53 7.83 -8.50
C GLY A 153 -1.22 8.59 -7.21
N LEU A 154 -0.57 7.94 -6.23
CA LEU A 154 -0.11 8.59 -5.00
C LEU A 154 1.00 9.60 -5.28
N ALA A 155 1.98 9.24 -6.10
CA ALA A 155 3.08 10.13 -6.51
C ALA A 155 2.55 11.42 -7.15
N ALA A 156 1.58 11.30 -8.07
CA ALA A 156 0.93 12.45 -8.68
C ALA A 156 0.25 13.35 -7.63
N ARG A 157 -0.55 12.79 -6.73
CA ARG A 157 -1.23 13.54 -5.66
C ARG A 157 -0.27 14.23 -4.69
N LEU A 158 0.84 13.57 -4.35
CA LEU A 158 1.88 14.15 -3.49
C LEU A 158 2.59 15.31 -4.19
N ARG A 159 2.89 15.18 -5.47
CA ARG A 159 3.49 16.24 -6.30
C ARG A 159 2.58 17.47 -6.41
N GLU A 160 1.28 17.27 -6.67
CA GLU A 160 0.29 18.34 -6.67
C GLU A 160 0.25 19.12 -5.34
N ARG A 161 0.60 18.46 -4.23
CA ARG A 161 0.66 19.06 -2.88
C ARG A 161 2.04 19.64 -2.55
N GLY A 162 2.95 19.71 -3.52
CA GLY A 162 4.29 20.28 -3.36
C GLY A 162 5.27 19.37 -2.61
N SER A 163 4.95 18.09 -2.43
CA SER A 163 5.87 17.13 -1.81
C SER A 163 6.97 16.70 -2.77
N ARG A 164 8.21 16.61 -2.25
CA ARG A 164 9.27 15.87 -2.93
C ARG A 164 8.95 14.38 -2.86
N VAL A 165 8.92 13.72 -4.00
CA VAL A 165 8.66 12.28 -4.11
C VAL A 165 9.94 11.56 -4.51
N VAL A 166 10.32 10.52 -3.78
CA VAL A 166 11.50 9.69 -4.05
C VAL A 166 11.02 8.25 -4.25
N PRO A 167 10.86 7.79 -5.51
CA PRO A 167 10.51 6.41 -5.79
C PRO A 167 11.71 5.48 -5.69
N VAL A 168 11.50 4.35 -5.03
CA VAL A 168 12.38 3.18 -5.01
C VAL A 168 11.57 1.99 -5.53
N VAL A 169 12.00 1.39 -6.62
CA VAL A 169 11.35 0.24 -7.24
C VAL A 169 12.29 -0.95 -7.22
N GLY A 170 11.84 -2.05 -6.61
CA GLY A 170 12.58 -3.31 -6.57
C GLY A 170 11.82 -4.43 -7.26
N ALA A 171 12.54 -5.36 -7.88
CA ALA A 171 11.98 -6.57 -8.46
C ALA A 171 12.99 -7.72 -8.45
N ALA A 172 12.54 -8.95 -8.73
CA ALA A 172 13.45 -10.09 -8.85
C ALA A 172 14.40 -9.94 -10.07
N SER A 173 13.90 -9.34 -11.17
CA SER A 173 14.60 -9.15 -12.44
C SER A 173 14.04 -7.94 -13.20
N ALA A 174 14.75 -7.46 -14.21
CA ALA A 174 14.37 -6.30 -15.02
C ALA A 174 12.99 -6.42 -15.67
N ASP A 175 12.62 -7.60 -16.17
CA ASP A 175 11.31 -7.87 -16.78
C ASP A 175 10.15 -7.79 -15.77
N ARG A 176 10.45 -7.81 -14.47
CA ARG A 176 9.48 -7.66 -13.36
C ARG A 176 9.46 -6.26 -12.75
N LEU A 177 10.23 -5.32 -13.26
CA LEU A 177 10.07 -3.92 -12.92
C LEU A 177 8.77 -3.37 -13.49
N CYS A 178 8.10 -2.51 -12.74
CA CYS A 178 6.81 -1.94 -13.12
C CYS A 178 6.78 -0.44 -12.82
N SER A 179 6.13 0.32 -13.69
CA SER A 179 5.86 1.77 -13.52
C SER A 179 7.09 2.64 -13.26
N VAL A 180 8.28 2.20 -13.68
CA VAL A 180 9.51 2.97 -13.53
C VAL A 180 9.43 4.27 -14.31
N ASP A 181 8.99 4.22 -15.57
CA ASP A 181 8.88 5.41 -16.43
C ASP A 181 7.83 6.39 -15.90
N ASP A 182 6.65 5.89 -15.47
CA ASP A 182 5.58 6.72 -14.93
C ASP A 182 6.04 7.46 -13.67
N LEU A 183 6.70 6.75 -12.77
CA LEU A 183 7.28 7.34 -11.56
C LEU A 183 8.43 8.30 -11.90
N GLY A 184 9.23 7.99 -12.90
CA GLY A 184 10.31 8.84 -13.42
C GLY A 184 9.81 10.18 -13.95
N VAL A 185 8.72 10.19 -14.69
CA VAL A 185 8.06 11.43 -15.16
C VAL A 185 7.61 12.30 -13.97
N LEU A 186 7.13 11.70 -12.91
CA LEU A 186 6.62 12.42 -11.73
C LEU A 186 7.74 12.89 -10.79
N ALA A 187 8.83 12.13 -10.65
CA ALA A 187 9.86 12.37 -9.64
C ALA A 187 11.22 12.83 -10.21
N GLY A 188 11.46 12.60 -11.50
CA GLY A 188 12.73 12.85 -12.18
C GLY A 188 13.74 11.71 -12.03
N ILE A 189 13.88 11.14 -10.83
CA ILE A 189 14.80 10.03 -10.55
C ILE A 189 14.01 8.91 -9.87
N VAL A 190 14.25 7.67 -10.32
CA VAL A 190 13.76 6.44 -9.69
C VAL A 190 14.97 5.61 -9.27
N TRP A 191 15.01 5.18 -8.02
CA TRP A 191 16.00 4.25 -7.52
C TRP A 191 15.56 2.82 -7.84
N ILE A 192 16.37 2.09 -8.59
CA ILE A 192 16.03 0.75 -9.07
C ILE A 192 16.94 -0.28 -8.43
N THR A 193 16.35 -1.38 -7.96
CA THR A 193 17.08 -2.58 -7.50
C THR A 193 16.50 -3.83 -8.16
N THR A 194 17.37 -4.78 -8.52
CA THR A 194 16.94 -6.13 -8.93
C THR A 194 17.73 -7.18 -8.18
N ASP A 195 17.08 -8.27 -7.78
CA ASP A 195 17.73 -9.32 -6.98
C ASP A 195 18.87 -9.97 -7.77
N ASP A 196 18.67 -10.14 -9.09
CA ASP A 196 19.62 -10.75 -10.01
C ASP A 196 20.65 -9.76 -10.61
N GLY A 197 20.49 -8.45 -10.38
CA GLY A 197 21.37 -7.41 -10.91
C GLY A 197 21.15 -7.09 -12.40
N SER A 198 20.04 -7.53 -13.00
CA SER A 198 19.75 -7.31 -14.42
C SER A 198 19.42 -5.85 -14.75
N GLU A 199 19.01 -5.03 -13.76
CA GLU A 199 18.81 -3.60 -13.88
C GLU A 199 18.99 -2.89 -12.55
N GLY A 200 19.56 -1.67 -12.59
CA GLY A 200 19.82 -0.88 -11.41
C GLY A 200 20.88 -1.49 -10.48
N ARG A 201 20.69 -1.35 -9.18
CA ARG A 201 21.57 -1.94 -8.17
C ARG A 201 21.16 -3.36 -7.86
N GLN A 202 22.10 -4.29 -7.83
CA GLN A 202 21.85 -5.66 -7.38
C GLN A 202 21.52 -5.70 -5.88
N GLY A 203 20.44 -6.37 -5.52
CA GLY A 203 20.01 -6.60 -4.15
C GLY A 203 18.55 -6.27 -3.89
N LEU A 204 18.12 -6.46 -2.65
CA LEU A 204 16.77 -6.17 -2.22
C LEU A 204 16.50 -4.65 -2.21
N VAL A 205 15.26 -4.27 -2.35
CA VAL A 205 14.81 -2.87 -2.32
C VAL A 205 15.22 -2.13 -1.05
N THR A 206 15.37 -2.84 0.07
CA THR A 206 15.78 -2.28 1.37
C THR A 206 17.12 -1.55 1.32
N VAL A 207 18.04 -1.98 0.45
CA VAL A 207 19.35 -1.34 0.28
C VAL A 207 19.21 0.12 -0.18
N ALA A 208 18.30 0.38 -1.14
CA ALA A 208 18.02 1.74 -1.59
C ALA A 208 17.13 2.50 -0.59
N VAL A 209 16.23 1.81 0.12
CA VAL A 209 15.41 2.41 1.17
C VAL A 209 16.27 2.97 2.29
N GLU A 210 17.25 2.23 2.80
CA GLU A 210 18.16 2.67 3.86
C GLU A 210 18.90 3.97 3.50
N GLU A 211 19.28 4.14 2.23
CA GLU A 211 19.97 5.33 1.73
C GLU A 211 19.04 6.56 1.63
N GLN A 212 17.75 6.34 1.31
CA GLN A 212 16.80 7.44 1.05
C GLN A 212 15.96 7.78 2.29
N LEU A 213 15.91 6.90 3.29
CA LEU A 213 15.08 7.04 4.48
C LEU A 213 15.41 8.26 5.35
N PRO A 214 16.70 8.67 5.53
CA PRO A 214 17.03 9.85 6.34
C PRO A 214 16.38 11.15 5.90
N ASP A 215 16.06 11.29 4.62
CA ASP A 215 15.42 12.48 4.04
C ASP A 215 13.89 12.36 3.93
N ALA A 216 13.31 11.23 4.35
CA ALA A 216 11.89 10.98 4.25
C ALA A 216 11.11 11.51 5.45
N GLY A 217 10.03 12.24 5.21
CA GLY A 217 9.05 12.59 6.22
C GLY A 217 7.93 11.56 6.36
N VAL A 218 7.75 10.70 5.36
CA VAL A 218 6.79 9.59 5.35
C VAL A 218 7.21 8.53 4.33
N VAL A 219 6.93 7.27 4.63
CA VAL A 219 7.16 6.12 3.73
C VAL A 219 5.83 5.52 3.30
N TYR A 220 5.69 5.22 2.01
CA TYR A 220 4.58 4.46 1.46
C TYR A 220 5.12 3.25 0.72
N ALA A 221 4.55 2.08 0.97
CA ALA A 221 5.01 0.85 0.32
C ALA A 221 3.86 0.01 -0.22
N CYS A 222 4.08 -0.61 -1.39
CA CYS A 222 3.19 -1.60 -1.98
C CYS A 222 4.03 -2.69 -2.66
N GLY A 223 3.73 -3.97 -2.36
CA GLY A 223 4.44 -5.13 -2.88
C GLY A 223 4.35 -6.33 -1.96
N PRO A 224 5.20 -7.35 -2.14
CA PRO A 224 5.17 -8.59 -1.37
C PRO A 224 5.26 -8.38 0.15
N MET A 225 4.50 -9.15 0.92
CA MET A 225 4.44 -9.04 2.39
C MET A 225 5.81 -9.05 3.10
N PRO A 226 6.81 -9.88 2.70
CA PRO A 226 8.14 -9.81 3.28
C PRO A 226 8.85 -8.46 3.05
N MET A 227 8.68 -7.87 1.86
CA MET A 227 9.19 -6.53 1.55
C MET A 227 8.52 -5.46 2.40
N LEU A 228 7.18 -5.49 2.51
CA LEU A 228 6.42 -4.54 3.32
C LEU A 228 6.86 -4.57 4.77
N ARG A 229 7.08 -5.77 5.33
CA ARG A 229 7.62 -5.95 6.67
C ARG A 229 9.00 -5.27 6.82
N ALA A 230 9.93 -5.57 5.93
CA ALA A 230 11.28 -5.03 6.01
C ALA A 230 11.30 -3.49 5.91
N VAL A 231 10.49 -2.92 5.00
CA VAL A 231 10.35 -1.46 4.86
C VAL A 231 9.71 -0.84 6.11
N ALA A 232 8.67 -1.47 6.67
CA ALA A 232 8.03 -1.00 7.90
C ALA A 232 8.98 -1.05 9.11
N ASP A 233 9.77 -2.12 9.24
CA ASP A 233 10.77 -2.27 10.30
C ASP A 233 11.85 -1.18 10.20
N LEU A 234 12.37 -0.89 8.99
CA LEU A 234 13.34 0.19 8.75
C LEU A 234 12.76 1.56 9.08
N ALA A 235 11.54 1.86 8.60
CA ALA A 235 10.87 3.13 8.87
C ALA A 235 10.62 3.33 10.37
N THR A 236 10.18 2.27 11.08
CA THR A 236 9.95 2.29 12.52
C THR A 236 11.26 2.54 13.29
N ALA A 237 12.35 1.87 12.91
CA ALA A 237 13.65 2.07 13.52
C ALA A 237 14.19 3.50 13.33
N ALA A 238 13.87 4.13 12.20
CA ALA A 238 14.24 5.52 11.90
C ALA A 238 13.25 6.55 12.50
N GLY A 239 12.14 6.12 13.11
CA GLY A 239 11.10 7.02 13.63
C GLY A 239 10.30 7.73 12.55
N VAL A 240 10.30 7.21 11.30
CA VAL A 240 9.57 7.74 10.16
C VAL A 240 8.23 7.02 10.03
N PRO A 241 7.09 7.74 9.98
CA PRO A 241 5.80 7.11 9.79
C PRO A 241 5.74 6.38 8.44
N SER A 242 5.15 5.18 8.43
CA SER A 242 5.02 4.38 7.22
C SER A 242 3.60 3.86 7.02
N TYR A 243 3.18 3.74 5.76
CA TYR A 243 1.92 3.15 5.34
C TYR A 243 2.18 2.08 4.29
N VAL A 244 1.59 0.92 4.50
CA VAL A 244 1.78 -0.25 3.64
C VAL A 244 0.45 -0.69 3.02
N ALA A 245 0.41 -0.91 1.72
CA ALA A 245 -0.71 -1.55 1.04
C ALA A 245 -0.45 -3.06 0.99
N VAL A 246 -1.17 -3.81 1.83
CA VAL A 246 -0.94 -5.25 2.01
C VAL A 246 -1.55 -6.08 0.88
N GLU A 247 -0.88 -7.18 0.55
CA GLU A 247 -1.36 -8.19 -0.40
C GLU A 247 -1.95 -9.38 0.38
N GLU A 248 -3.26 -9.38 0.59
CA GLU A 248 -3.99 -10.49 1.19
C GLU A 248 -4.95 -11.12 0.19
N ALA A 249 -5.14 -12.44 0.31
CA ALA A 249 -6.11 -13.15 -0.52
C ALA A 249 -7.53 -12.63 -0.24
N MET A 250 -8.19 -12.09 -1.26
CA MET A 250 -9.55 -11.56 -1.15
C MET A 250 -10.53 -12.43 -1.94
N ALA A 251 -11.58 -12.92 -1.26
CA ALA A 251 -12.66 -13.63 -1.91
C ALA A 251 -13.79 -12.69 -2.31
N CYS A 252 -14.42 -11.99 -1.35
CA CYS A 252 -15.56 -11.11 -1.64
C CYS A 252 -15.16 -9.65 -1.95
N GLY A 253 -14.08 -9.14 -1.39
CA GLY A 253 -13.63 -7.75 -1.54
C GLY A 253 -14.47 -6.70 -0.79
N ILE A 254 -15.58 -7.09 -0.13
CA ILE A 254 -16.59 -6.21 0.47
C ILE A 254 -16.83 -6.44 1.97
N GLY A 255 -15.94 -7.17 2.65
CA GLY A 255 -15.95 -7.32 4.10
C GLY A 255 -16.87 -8.40 4.68
N VAL A 256 -17.42 -9.31 3.87
CA VAL A 256 -18.40 -10.32 4.32
C VAL A 256 -17.74 -11.66 4.69
N CYS A 257 -16.79 -12.14 3.86
CA CYS A 257 -16.29 -13.52 3.96
C CYS A 257 -15.17 -13.74 4.99
N MET A 258 -14.56 -12.70 5.53
CA MET A 258 -13.45 -12.74 6.50
C MET A 258 -12.17 -13.46 5.99
N THR A 259 -12.01 -13.67 4.68
CA THR A 259 -10.83 -14.35 4.09
C THR A 259 -9.57 -13.49 4.17
N CYS A 260 -9.70 -12.16 4.02
CA CYS A 260 -8.58 -11.20 3.91
C CYS A 260 -8.16 -10.59 5.26
N VAL A 261 -8.32 -11.32 6.36
CA VAL A 261 -7.99 -10.80 7.69
C VAL A 261 -6.50 -10.94 8.00
N LEU A 262 -5.95 -9.92 8.64
CA LEU A 262 -4.60 -9.94 9.19
C LEU A 262 -4.58 -9.29 10.58
N PRO A 263 -3.61 -9.67 11.45
CA PRO A 263 -3.51 -9.11 12.79
C PRO A 263 -2.94 -7.69 12.75
N VAL A 264 -3.71 -6.74 13.29
CA VAL A 264 -3.36 -5.31 13.36
C VAL A 264 -3.52 -4.80 14.78
N VAL A 265 -2.56 -4.02 15.25
CA VAL A 265 -2.64 -3.33 16.53
C VAL A 265 -3.57 -2.12 16.40
N GLY A 266 -4.63 -2.07 17.18
CA GLY A 266 -5.57 -0.96 17.23
C GLY A 266 -4.98 0.29 17.91
N SER A 267 -5.68 1.43 17.85
CA SER A 267 -5.31 2.67 18.56
C SER A 267 -5.32 2.50 20.09
N ASP A 268 -6.03 1.49 20.58
CA ASP A 268 -6.09 1.07 21.98
C ASP A 268 -4.94 0.13 22.39
N GLY A 269 -3.97 -0.14 21.52
CA GLY A 269 -2.85 -1.04 21.72
C GLY A 269 -3.20 -2.54 21.66
N ARG A 270 -4.47 -2.90 21.43
CA ARG A 270 -4.91 -4.30 21.36
C ARG A 270 -4.85 -4.82 19.93
N THR A 271 -4.35 -6.04 19.76
CA THR A 271 -4.34 -6.71 18.45
C THR A 271 -5.71 -7.29 18.14
N ARG A 272 -6.16 -7.07 16.91
CA ARG A 272 -7.39 -7.64 16.35
C ARG A 272 -7.20 -8.03 14.89
N PHE A 273 -8.04 -8.92 14.38
CA PHE A 273 -8.08 -9.18 12.95
C PHE A 273 -8.83 -8.08 12.23
N ALA A 274 -8.13 -7.39 11.32
CA ALA A 274 -8.68 -6.38 10.41
C ALA A 274 -8.87 -6.97 9.01
N ARG A 275 -9.94 -6.60 8.33
CA ARG A 275 -10.24 -7.02 6.96
C ARG A 275 -9.54 -6.11 5.97
N SER A 276 -8.58 -6.63 5.23
CA SER A 276 -7.82 -5.84 4.25
C SER A 276 -8.70 -5.20 3.18
N CYS A 277 -9.84 -5.80 2.85
CA CYS A 277 -10.73 -5.27 1.81
C CYS A 277 -11.57 -4.05 2.25
N THR A 278 -11.79 -3.82 3.55
CA THR A 278 -12.65 -2.73 4.05
C THR A 278 -11.95 -1.83 5.07
N GLU A 279 -11.06 -2.38 5.89
CA GLU A 279 -10.28 -1.65 6.89
C GLU A 279 -8.88 -1.29 6.36
N GLY A 280 -8.42 -1.99 5.30
CA GLY A 280 -7.25 -1.75 4.47
C GLY A 280 -7.66 -1.53 3.01
N PRO A 281 -6.79 -1.86 2.03
CA PRO A 281 -5.52 -2.58 2.15
C PRO A 281 -4.38 -1.76 2.77
N VAL A 282 -4.58 -0.46 2.95
CA VAL A 282 -3.57 0.44 3.50
C VAL A 282 -3.66 0.48 5.02
N PHE A 283 -2.54 0.15 5.67
CA PHE A 283 -2.39 0.19 7.12
C PHE A 283 -1.12 0.95 7.51
N GLY A 284 -1.06 1.45 8.75
CA GLY A 284 0.20 1.89 9.34
C GLY A 284 1.18 0.73 9.42
N GLY A 285 2.42 0.90 8.93
CA GLY A 285 3.41 -0.17 8.88
C GLY A 285 3.78 -0.70 10.26
N ASP A 286 3.83 0.19 11.25
CA ASP A 286 4.07 -0.10 12.68
C ASP A 286 2.93 -0.88 13.36
N ARG A 287 1.74 -0.93 12.71
CA ARG A 287 0.54 -1.56 13.27
C ARG A 287 0.30 -2.99 12.77
N VAL A 288 0.86 -3.36 11.62
CA VAL A 288 0.69 -4.71 11.06
C VAL A 288 1.62 -5.69 11.75
N ARG A 289 1.07 -6.75 12.33
CA ARG A 289 1.85 -7.82 12.94
C ARG A 289 2.25 -8.87 11.91
N PHE A 290 3.16 -8.52 11.01
CA PHE A 290 3.58 -9.35 9.88
C PHE A 290 4.01 -10.77 10.27
N ALA A 291 4.67 -10.94 11.42
CA ALA A 291 5.12 -12.24 11.90
C ALA A 291 3.96 -13.17 12.32
N ASP A 292 2.78 -12.60 12.57
CA ASP A 292 1.60 -13.33 13.05
C ASP A 292 0.53 -13.53 11.96
N VAL A 293 0.79 -13.10 10.72
CA VAL A 293 -0.11 -13.34 9.58
C VAL A 293 -0.32 -14.84 9.41
N GLY A 294 -1.59 -15.26 9.30
CA GLY A 294 -1.98 -16.68 9.24
C GLY A 294 -1.93 -17.42 10.59
N ARG A 295 -1.72 -16.72 11.72
CA ARG A 295 -1.68 -17.31 13.06
C ARG A 295 -2.67 -16.63 13.99
N LEU A 296 -3.36 -17.44 14.81
CA LEU A 296 -4.19 -16.94 15.91
C LEU A 296 -3.36 -16.98 17.20
N ARG A 297 -2.94 -15.81 17.66
CA ARG A 297 -2.18 -15.64 18.91
C ARG A 297 -3.13 -15.44 20.09
N PRO A 298 -2.77 -15.84 21.32
CA PRO A 298 -3.62 -15.68 22.50
C PRO A 298 -3.97 -14.24 22.85
N ASP A 299 -3.12 -13.28 22.47
CA ASP A 299 -3.30 -11.84 22.74
C ASP A 299 -4.17 -11.11 21.69
N VAL A 300 -4.68 -11.83 20.69
CA VAL A 300 -5.65 -11.29 19.72
C VAL A 300 -7.04 -11.22 20.36
N VAL A 301 -7.73 -10.10 20.20
CA VAL A 301 -9.10 -9.92 20.71
C VAL A 301 -10.02 -11.01 20.18
N GLY A 302 -10.67 -11.75 21.08
CA GLY A 302 -11.56 -12.86 20.76
C GLY A 302 -10.89 -14.21 20.57
N ALA A 303 -9.58 -14.32 20.77
CA ALA A 303 -8.85 -15.59 20.65
C ALA A 303 -9.35 -16.64 21.67
N ASP A 304 -9.71 -16.19 22.86
CA ASP A 304 -10.30 -17.00 23.94
C ASP A 304 -11.64 -17.65 23.52
N ALA A 305 -12.48 -16.90 22.81
CA ALA A 305 -13.74 -17.43 22.27
C ALA A 305 -13.52 -18.51 21.18
N MET A 306 -12.32 -18.58 20.60
CA MET A 306 -11.90 -19.60 19.64
C MET A 306 -11.07 -20.72 20.30
N GLY A 307 -11.02 -20.78 21.63
CA GLY A 307 -10.33 -21.81 22.40
C GLY A 307 -8.81 -21.64 22.49
N VAL A 308 -8.26 -20.48 22.10
CA VAL A 308 -6.85 -20.19 22.25
C VAL A 308 -6.64 -19.42 23.56
N VAL A 309 -6.07 -20.10 24.56
CA VAL A 309 -5.74 -19.51 25.88
C VAL A 309 -4.25 -19.19 25.93
N ALA A 310 -3.91 -18.11 26.65
CA ALA A 310 -2.53 -17.82 26.99
C ALA A 310 -1.97 -18.93 27.89
N PRO A 311 -0.72 -19.36 27.70
CA PRO A 311 -0.07 -20.35 28.56
C PRO A 311 0.07 -19.88 30.01
#